data_713f8b9aa3b63eaa137419677dab1ed1
#
_entry.id   713f8b9aa3b63eaa137419677dab1ed1
#
_cell.length_a   1.000
_cell.length_b   1.000
_cell.length_c   1.000
_cell.angle_alpha   90.00
_cell.angle_beta   90.00
_cell.angle_gamma   90.00
#
_symmetry.space_group_name_H-M   'P 1'
#
loop_
_entity.id
_entity.type
_entity.pdbx_description
1 polymer ?
#
loop_
_entity_poly.entity_id
_entity_poly.type
_entity_poly.pdbx_seq_one_letter_code
_entity_poly.pdbx_strand_id
1 'polypeptide(L)'
;GQFDEKILDTAVRRVLFAKFAMGLFEDPYGKTFKNRKRHSPESVKLAKTIADESTVLLKNENQLLPLDAKSLKSIAIIGPNADQVQSGDYTWSRNNKDGVTPLQGIKNRVNKNTAIHYAKGCSLTSLDTSGIAEAVEAAKNSEVAVIFGGSASAALARDYKSSTCGEGFDLNDLNLTGAQSQLIREVYRTGTPVILVLVTGKPFVIEWEKNNLPAILVQWYAGEQAGNSIADILFGEVVPSGRLTFSFPRSTGHLPVYYNYLPSDRGFYKNPGSYDSPGRDYVFSAPSALYSFGYGLSYTSFVYKNLSTDKDKYELNDTIHALSLIHI
;
A
#
# COMPACT_ATOMS: atom_id res chain seq x y z
N GLY A 1 -38.86 -31.15 15.65
CA GLY A 1 -37.88 -30.42 14.85
C GLY A 1 -36.54 -30.38 15.54
N GLN A 2 -35.49 -30.30 14.75
CA GLN A 2 -34.11 -30.19 15.27
C GLN A 2 -33.73 -28.75 15.67
N PHE A 3 -34.59 -27.77 15.36
CA PHE A 3 -34.33 -26.36 15.63
C PHE A 3 -35.49 -25.72 16.38
N ASP A 4 -35.15 -24.80 17.31
CA ASP A 4 -36.15 -23.95 17.96
C ASP A 4 -36.69 -22.94 16.95
N GLU A 5 -38.00 -22.86 16.79
CA GLU A 5 -38.71 -21.95 15.91
C GLU A 5 -38.35 -20.48 16.17
N LYS A 6 -38.06 -20.12 17.42
CA LYS A 6 -37.59 -18.78 17.78
C LYS A 6 -36.29 -18.37 17.12
N ILE A 7 -35.40 -19.34 16.84
CA ILE A 7 -34.12 -19.06 16.09
C ILE A 7 -34.46 -18.69 14.64
N LEU A 8 -35.38 -19.46 14.05
CA LEU A 8 -35.85 -19.19 12.68
C LEU A 8 -36.53 -17.82 12.59
N ASP A 9 -37.47 -17.54 13.53
CA ASP A 9 -38.17 -16.26 13.61
C ASP A 9 -37.19 -15.09 13.74
N THR A 10 -36.13 -15.25 14.54
CA THR A 10 -35.11 -14.24 14.73
C THR A 10 -34.36 -13.99 13.43
N ALA A 11 -33.97 -15.02 12.67
CA ALA A 11 -33.29 -14.90 11.38
C ALA A 11 -34.19 -14.23 10.33
N VAL A 12 -35.43 -14.68 10.23
CA VAL A 12 -36.44 -14.09 9.31
C VAL A 12 -36.70 -12.62 9.63
N ARG A 13 -36.88 -12.30 10.94
CA ARG A 13 -37.06 -10.91 11.38
C ARG A 13 -35.91 -9.98 10.91
N ARG A 14 -34.67 -10.42 11.01
CA ARG A 14 -33.51 -9.63 10.58
C ARG A 14 -33.56 -9.32 9.09
N VAL A 15 -33.90 -10.32 8.28
CA VAL A 15 -34.02 -10.14 6.82
C VAL A 15 -35.20 -9.22 6.47
N LEU A 16 -36.36 -9.46 7.09
CA LEU A 16 -37.55 -8.65 6.85
C LEU A 16 -37.34 -7.20 7.33
N PHE A 17 -36.72 -7.02 8.50
CA PHE A 17 -36.39 -5.69 9.01
C PHE A 17 -35.58 -4.88 8.00
N ALA A 18 -34.53 -5.49 7.43
CA ALA A 18 -33.72 -4.82 6.42
C ALA A 18 -34.56 -4.44 5.18
N LYS A 19 -35.41 -5.34 4.71
CA LYS A 19 -36.30 -5.07 3.56
C LYS A 19 -37.28 -3.94 3.84
N PHE A 20 -37.91 -3.93 5.03
CA PHE A 20 -38.82 -2.84 5.42
C PHE A 20 -38.07 -1.50 5.58
N ALA A 21 -36.92 -1.51 6.26
CA ALA A 21 -36.11 -0.32 6.48
C ALA A 21 -35.62 0.30 5.16
N MET A 22 -35.39 -0.53 4.15
CA MET A 22 -35.01 -0.09 2.80
C MET A 22 -36.21 0.30 1.91
N GLY A 23 -37.43 0.20 2.37
CA GLY A 23 -38.64 0.50 1.58
C GLY A 23 -38.87 -0.45 0.40
N LEU A 24 -38.35 -1.69 0.46
CA LEU A 24 -38.43 -2.62 -0.66
C LEU A 24 -39.84 -3.17 -0.92
N PHE A 25 -40.75 -3.02 0.02
CA PHE A 25 -42.17 -3.40 -0.16
C PHE A 25 -42.95 -2.29 -0.87
N GLU A 26 -42.57 -1.03 -0.64
CA GLU A 26 -43.18 0.14 -1.26
C GLU A 26 -42.59 0.46 -2.66
N ASP A 27 -41.26 0.30 -2.79
CA ASP A 27 -40.56 0.49 -4.08
C ASP A 27 -39.51 -0.59 -4.32
N PRO A 28 -39.92 -1.84 -4.65
CA PRO A 28 -38.99 -2.96 -4.84
C PRO A 28 -38.03 -2.79 -6.02
N TYR A 29 -38.34 -1.91 -6.96
CA TYR A 29 -37.55 -1.66 -8.15
C TYR A 29 -36.72 -0.38 -8.09
N GLY A 30 -36.74 0.33 -6.96
CA GLY A 30 -35.91 1.52 -6.74
C GLY A 30 -36.17 2.64 -7.72
N LYS A 31 -37.46 2.89 -8.09
CA LYS A 31 -37.84 3.95 -9.06
C LYS A 31 -37.32 5.32 -8.63
N THR A 32 -37.26 5.58 -7.33
CA THR A 32 -36.72 6.81 -6.74
C THR A 32 -35.22 6.97 -6.94
N PHE A 33 -34.49 5.90 -7.26
CA PHE A 33 -33.03 5.95 -7.46
C PHE A 33 -32.58 6.06 -8.91
N LYS A 34 -33.52 6.17 -9.87
CA LYS A 34 -33.23 6.23 -11.32
C LYS A 34 -32.32 7.38 -11.73
N ASN A 35 -32.21 8.44 -10.92
CA ASN A 35 -31.44 9.64 -11.23
C ASN A 35 -30.10 9.72 -10.51
N ARG A 36 -29.63 8.66 -9.80
CA ARG A 36 -28.29 8.66 -9.23
C ARG A 36 -27.25 8.59 -10.36
N LYS A 37 -26.52 9.68 -10.55
CA LYS A 37 -25.37 9.70 -11.46
C LYS A 37 -24.28 8.79 -10.85
N ARG A 38 -23.88 7.78 -11.61
CA ARG A 38 -22.65 7.05 -11.31
C ARG A 38 -21.47 7.99 -11.57
N HIS A 39 -20.39 7.80 -10.81
CA HIS A 39 -19.17 8.59 -10.99
C HIS A 39 -19.43 10.10 -10.87
N SER A 40 -20.08 10.49 -9.77
CA SER A 40 -20.30 11.91 -9.46
C SER A 40 -18.98 12.58 -9.02
N PRO A 41 -18.86 13.91 -9.15
CA PRO A 41 -17.68 14.63 -8.64
C PRO A 41 -17.37 14.34 -7.17
N GLU A 42 -18.41 14.16 -6.35
CA GLU A 42 -18.28 13.84 -4.93
C GLU A 42 -17.69 12.44 -4.73
N SER A 43 -18.12 11.46 -5.55
CA SER A 43 -17.56 10.09 -5.52
C SER A 43 -16.09 10.07 -5.95
N VAL A 44 -15.74 10.84 -6.99
CA VAL A 44 -14.35 10.98 -7.45
C VAL A 44 -13.47 11.63 -6.37
N LYS A 45 -14.00 12.70 -5.73
CA LYS A 45 -13.30 13.34 -4.61
C LYS A 45 -13.09 12.38 -3.43
N LEU A 46 -14.11 11.59 -3.09
CA LEU A 46 -14.01 10.58 -2.03
C LEU A 46 -12.97 9.50 -2.38
N ALA A 47 -12.97 9.04 -3.63
CA ALA A 47 -11.95 8.08 -4.11
C ALA A 47 -10.52 8.64 -3.96
N LYS A 48 -10.32 9.94 -4.29
CA LYS A 48 -9.04 10.64 -4.08
C LYS A 48 -8.66 10.69 -2.60
N THR A 49 -9.58 11.09 -1.73
CA THR A 49 -9.34 11.13 -0.28
C THR A 49 -8.93 9.76 0.27
N ILE A 50 -9.65 8.70 -0.13
CA ILE A 50 -9.31 7.33 0.30
C ILE A 50 -7.92 6.93 -0.20
N ALA A 51 -7.58 7.24 -1.45
CA ALA A 51 -6.26 6.96 -2.01
C ALA A 51 -5.14 7.70 -1.25
N ASP A 52 -5.37 8.95 -0.87
CA ASP A 52 -4.43 9.77 -0.10
C ASP A 52 -4.20 9.20 1.29
N GLU A 53 -5.27 8.96 2.03
CA GLU A 53 -5.23 8.52 3.43
C GLU A 53 -4.77 7.06 3.59
N SER A 54 -4.93 6.22 2.56
CA SER A 54 -4.49 4.83 2.60
C SER A 54 -3.02 4.63 2.31
N THR A 55 -2.34 5.54 1.61
CA THR A 55 -0.94 5.39 1.24
C THR A 55 -0.03 5.41 2.46
N VAL A 56 0.83 4.40 2.56
CA VAL A 56 1.73 4.18 3.71
C VAL A 56 3.17 4.53 3.32
N LEU A 57 3.81 5.41 4.08
CA LEU A 57 5.24 5.66 3.98
C LEU A 57 5.99 4.68 4.87
N LEU A 58 6.77 3.77 4.28
CA LEU A 58 7.54 2.77 5.02
C LEU A 58 8.95 3.23 5.36
N LYS A 59 9.55 4.06 4.51
CA LYS A 59 10.94 4.53 4.68
C LYS A 59 11.10 5.90 4.04
N ASN A 60 11.86 6.79 4.68
CA ASN A 60 12.22 8.11 4.15
C ASN A 60 13.52 8.58 4.79
N GLU A 61 14.65 8.10 4.29
CA GLU A 61 15.98 8.48 4.78
C GLU A 61 16.37 9.85 4.23
N ASN A 62 17.07 10.61 5.07
CA ASN A 62 17.57 11.94 4.75
C ASN A 62 16.49 12.91 4.25
N GLN A 63 15.23 12.66 4.62
CA GLN A 63 14.10 13.49 4.17
C GLN A 63 14.05 13.64 2.63
N LEU A 64 14.34 12.54 1.90
CA LEU A 64 14.25 12.53 0.43
C LEU A 64 12.86 12.95 -0.06
N LEU A 65 11.82 12.53 0.66
CA LEU A 65 10.44 12.96 0.45
C LEU A 65 10.02 14.01 1.51
N PRO A 66 9.20 15.00 1.16
CA PRO A 66 8.66 15.25 -0.19
C PRO A 66 9.69 15.86 -1.15
N LEU A 67 9.51 15.58 -2.46
CA LEU A 67 10.26 16.21 -3.53
C LEU A 67 9.79 17.66 -3.73
N ASP A 68 10.70 18.55 -4.10
CA ASP A 68 10.32 19.90 -4.48
C ASP A 68 10.03 20.00 -5.98
N ALA A 69 8.73 20.05 -6.32
CA ALA A 69 8.29 20.17 -7.71
C ALA A 69 8.79 21.44 -8.43
N LYS A 70 9.21 22.48 -7.70
CA LYS A 70 9.65 23.75 -8.29
C LYS A 70 11.12 23.71 -8.72
N SER A 71 11.95 23.02 -7.96
CA SER A 71 13.41 22.94 -8.19
C SER A 71 13.83 21.70 -8.97
N LEU A 72 13.00 20.65 -9.01
CA LEU A 72 13.30 19.38 -9.67
C LEU A 72 13.46 19.56 -11.17
N LYS A 73 14.64 19.23 -11.69
CA LYS A 73 14.97 19.40 -13.11
C LYS A 73 14.68 18.15 -13.94
N SER A 74 14.82 16.97 -13.35
CA SER A 74 14.57 15.70 -14.04
C SER A 74 14.13 14.60 -13.08
N ILE A 75 13.25 13.72 -13.57
CA ILE A 75 12.72 12.59 -12.83
C ILE A 75 12.58 11.38 -13.75
N ALA A 76 13.06 10.22 -13.30
CA ALA A 76 12.76 8.95 -13.94
C ALA A 76 11.49 8.32 -13.33
N ILE A 77 10.59 7.89 -14.18
CA ILE A 77 9.36 7.17 -13.80
C ILE A 77 9.43 5.79 -14.41
N ILE A 78 9.63 4.79 -13.57
CA ILE A 78 10.04 3.45 -13.99
C ILE A 78 9.08 2.40 -13.45
N GLY A 79 8.95 1.30 -14.16
CA GLY A 79 8.30 0.09 -13.63
C GLY A 79 7.01 -0.30 -14.30
N PRO A 80 6.58 -1.57 -14.08
CA PRO A 80 5.41 -2.13 -14.74
C PRO A 80 4.07 -1.46 -14.34
N ASN A 81 4.01 -0.85 -13.17
CA ASN A 81 2.83 -0.13 -12.68
C ASN A 81 2.91 1.39 -12.89
N ALA A 82 3.99 1.91 -13.46
CA ALA A 82 4.19 3.36 -13.62
C ALA A 82 3.12 4.02 -14.52
N ASP A 83 2.69 3.34 -15.58
CA ASP A 83 1.67 3.82 -16.50
C ASP A 83 0.44 2.88 -16.53
N GLN A 84 -0.02 2.50 -15.35
CA GLN A 84 -1.19 1.64 -15.17
C GLN A 84 -2.08 2.16 -14.03
N VAL A 85 -3.38 2.17 -14.25
CA VAL A 85 -4.37 2.32 -13.18
C VAL A 85 -4.63 0.95 -12.60
N GLN A 86 -4.12 0.69 -11.40
CA GLN A 86 -4.38 -0.56 -10.71
C GLN A 86 -5.59 -0.42 -9.80
N SER A 87 -6.57 -1.27 -10.04
CA SER A 87 -7.78 -1.42 -9.22
C SER A 87 -7.82 -2.80 -8.60
N GLY A 88 -8.51 -2.95 -7.48
CA GLY A 88 -8.74 -4.27 -6.87
C GLY A 88 -9.68 -5.13 -7.70
N ASP A 89 -9.99 -6.32 -7.20
CA ASP A 89 -10.98 -7.21 -7.80
C ASP A 89 -12.37 -6.56 -7.86
N TYR A 90 -13.22 -7.08 -8.74
CA TYR A 90 -14.63 -6.66 -8.87
C TYR A 90 -14.84 -5.19 -9.24
N THR A 91 -13.84 -4.54 -9.82
CA THR A 91 -14.01 -3.17 -10.33
C THR A 91 -14.73 -3.14 -11.68
N TRP A 92 -15.44 -2.05 -11.94
CA TRP A 92 -16.20 -1.88 -13.17
C TRP A 92 -15.32 -1.62 -14.40
N SER A 93 -14.15 -1.05 -14.22
CA SER A 93 -13.20 -0.76 -15.29
C SER A 93 -11.75 -1.02 -14.85
N ARG A 94 -10.93 -1.31 -15.85
CA ARG A 94 -9.47 -1.46 -15.73
C ARG A 94 -8.72 -0.74 -16.85
N ASN A 95 -9.42 0.09 -17.58
CA ASN A 95 -8.80 0.88 -18.61
C ASN A 95 -8.14 2.11 -17.98
N ASN A 96 -6.91 2.43 -18.40
CA ASN A 96 -6.22 3.64 -17.97
C ASN A 96 -7.01 4.92 -18.25
N LYS A 97 -7.86 4.92 -19.30
CA LYS A 97 -8.76 6.04 -19.62
C LYS A 97 -9.79 6.37 -18.54
N ASP A 98 -10.06 5.44 -17.63
CA ASP A 98 -11.03 5.58 -16.55
C ASP A 98 -10.37 5.99 -15.23
N GLY A 99 -9.13 6.47 -15.28
CA GLY A 99 -8.39 6.97 -14.13
C GLY A 99 -7.11 7.69 -14.52
N VAL A 100 -6.33 8.08 -13.53
CA VAL A 100 -5.04 8.76 -13.71
C VAL A 100 -3.92 7.81 -13.32
N THR A 101 -3.03 7.49 -14.27
CA THR A 101 -1.86 6.67 -13.98
C THR A 101 -0.82 7.44 -13.15
N PRO A 102 0.08 6.78 -12.40
CA PRO A 102 1.17 7.46 -11.70
C PRO A 102 1.99 8.37 -12.62
N LEU A 103 2.35 7.90 -13.80
CA LEU A 103 3.05 8.70 -14.82
C LEU A 103 2.28 9.97 -15.18
N GLN A 104 0.97 9.86 -15.43
CA GLN A 104 0.16 11.02 -15.76
C GLN A 104 0.00 11.98 -14.57
N GLY A 105 -0.22 11.45 -13.36
CA GLY A 105 -0.32 12.26 -12.15
C GLY A 105 0.96 13.07 -11.88
N ILE A 106 2.13 12.44 -12.01
CA ILE A 106 3.42 13.13 -11.86
C ILE A 106 3.62 14.17 -12.97
N LYS A 107 3.30 13.84 -14.23
CA LYS A 107 3.34 14.82 -15.34
C LYS A 107 2.51 16.06 -15.09
N ASN A 108 1.34 15.88 -14.49
CA ASN A 108 0.44 17.00 -14.18
C ASN A 108 0.98 17.87 -13.02
N ARG A 109 1.87 17.33 -12.18
CA ARG A 109 2.33 17.95 -10.94
C ARG A 109 3.65 18.71 -11.08
N VAL A 110 4.59 18.18 -11.83
CA VAL A 110 5.92 18.78 -11.98
C VAL A 110 5.88 20.03 -12.86
N ASN A 111 6.92 20.85 -12.75
CA ASN A 111 7.08 22.03 -13.61
C ASN A 111 7.15 21.60 -15.08
N LYS A 112 6.64 22.44 -16.00
CA LYS A 112 6.71 22.19 -17.45
C LYS A 112 8.14 22.02 -17.99
N ASN A 113 9.13 22.53 -17.29
CA ASN A 113 10.54 22.41 -17.64
C ASN A 113 11.23 21.19 -17.03
N THR A 114 10.54 20.43 -16.17
CA THR A 114 11.09 19.20 -15.60
C THR A 114 11.13 18.12 -16.67
N ALA A 115 12.32 17.58 -16.96
CA ALA A 115 12.47 16.45 -17.85
C ALA A 115 11.92 15.18 -17.21
N ILE A 116 11.07 14.45 -17.93
CA ILE A 116 10.48 13.18 -17.46
C ILE A 116 11.01 12.07 -18.35
N HIS A 117 11.75 11.15 -17.75
CA HIS A 117 12.28 9.95 -18.41
C HIS A 117 11.44 8.75 -17.98
N TYR A 118 10.64 8.21 -18.90
CA TYR A 118 9.81 7.05 -18.64
C TYR A 118 10.41 5.78 -19.21
N ALA A 119 10.42 4.71 -18.43
CA ALA A 119 10.76 3.37 -18.90
C ALA A 119 9.94 2.31 -18.16
N LYS A 120 9.31 1.40 -18.88
CA LYS A 120 8.62 0.28 -18.25
C LYS A 120 9.57 -0.68 -17.52
N GLY A 121 10.77 -0.87 -18.05
CA GLY A 121 11.84 -1.68 -17.49
C GLY A 121 11.60 -3.19 -17.55
N CYS A 122 10.45 -3.66 -17.05
CA CYS A 122 10.05 -5.07 -17.11
C CYS A 122 8.52 -5.20 -17.07
N SER A 123 8.01 -6.41 -17.18
CA SER A 123 6.61 -6.73 -16.89
C SER A 123 6.45 -7.20 -15.43
N LEU A 124 5.19 -7.35 -14.97
CA LEU A 124 4.90 -7.83 -13.61
C LEU A 124 5.35 -9.28 -13.38
N THR A 125 5.29 -10.12 -14.40
CA THR A 125 5.45 -11.58 -14.24
C THR A 125 6.56 -12.20 -15.07
N SER A 126 6.96 -11.57 -16.19
CA SER A 126 7.98 -12.13 -17.07
C SER A 126 9.40 -11.95 -16.49
N LEU A 127 10.25 -12.92 -16.74
CA LEU A 127 11.69 -12.88 -16.44
C LEU A 127 12.49 -12.11 -17.53
N ASP A 128 11.82 -11.58 -18.54
CA ASP A 128 12.46 -10.77 -19.58
C ASP A 128 13.04 -9.49 -19.00
N THR A 129 14.34 -9.30 -19.21
CA THR A 129 15.14 -8.19 -18.70
C THR A 129 15.50 -7.16 -19.78
N SER A 130 15.03 -7.36 -21.01
CA SER A 130 15.43 -6.54 -22.18
C SER A 130 15.15 -5.05 -22.00
N GLY A 131 14.11 -4.67 -21.25
CA GLY A 131 13.77 -3.27 -20.95
C GLY A 131 14.57 -2.63 -19.81
N ILE A 132 15.40 -3.39 -19.07
CA ILE A 132 16.12 -2.85 -17.92
C ILE A 132 17.18 -1.81 -18.33
N ALA A 133 17.82 -2.01 -19.48
CA ALA A 133 18.83 -1.06 -19.98
C ALA A 133 18.23 0.34 -20.18
N GLU A 134 17.03 0.45 -20.76
CA GLU A 134 16.31 1.71 -20.93
C GLU A 134 15.99 2.37 -19.58
N ALA A 135 15.55 1.58 -18.59
CA ALA A 135 15.26 2.06 -17.25
C ALA A 135 16.53 2.59 -16.53
N VAL A 136 17.66 1.92 -16.71
CA VAL A 136 18.96 2.37 -16.20
C VAL A 136 19.35 3.71 -16.82
N GLU A 137 19.20 3.87 -18.12
CA GLU A 137 19.49 5.15 -18.79
C GLU A 137 18.52 6.26 -18.35
N ALA A 138 17.23 5.95 -18.18
CA ALA A 138 16.26 6.90 -17.64
C ALA A 138 16.70 7.39 -16.23
N ALA A 139 17.14 6.49 -15.37
CA ALA A 139 17.61 6.82 -14.04
C ALA A 139 18.89 7.66 -14.04
N LYS A 140 19.89 7.31 -14.85
CA LYS A 140 21.16 8.07 -14.97
C LYS A 140 20.95 9.51 -15.43
N ASN A 141 19.92 9.75 -16.25
CA ASN A 141 19.56 11.06 -16.77
C ASN A 141 18.62 11.85 -15.84
N SER A 142 18.43 11.40 -14.60
CA SER A 142 17.45 11.97 -13.67
C SER A 142 18.08 12.26 -12.31
N GLU A 143 17.56 13.30 -11.63
CA GLU A 143 17.95 13.64 -10.26
C GLU A 143 17.38 12.64 -9.23
N VAL A 144 16.25 11.99 -9.57
CA VAL A 144 15.59 10.97 -8.76
C VAL A 144 14.87 9.97 -9.65
N ALA A 145 14.82 8.72 -9.24
CA ALA A 145 14.06 7.66 -9.90
C ALA A 145 12.92 7.16 -9.01
N VAL A 146 11.70 7.16 -9.53
CA VAL A 146 10.54 6.58 -8.86
C VAL A 146 10.15 5.29 -9.58
N ILE A 147 10.25 4.17 -8.86
CA ILE A 147 9.93 2.84 -9.40
C ILE A 147 8.57 2.40 -8.88
N PHE A 148 7.64 2.13 -9.78
CA PHE A 148 6.31 1.57 -9.51
C PHE A 148 6.31 0.07 -9.78
N GLY A 149 6.55 -0.70 -8.74
CA GLY A 149 6.54 -2.16 -8.77
C GLY A 149 5.37 -2.77 -7.98
N GLY A 150 5.40 -4.09 -7.85
CA GLY A 150 4.45 -4.82 -7.01
C GLY A 150 3.64 -5.86 -7.78
N SER A 151 2.31 -5.74 -7.72
CA SER A 151 1.38 -6.74 -8.26
C SER A 151 0.26 -6.11 -9.08
N ALA A 152 -0.54 -6.94 -9.73
CA ALA A 152 -1.83 -6.59 -10.29
C ALA A 152 -2.87 -7.58 -9.77
N SER A 153 -4.04 -7.07 -9.39
CA SER A 153 -5.15 -7.89 -8.94
C SER A 153 -5.77 -8.66 -10.11
N ALA A 154 -6.23 -9.87 -9.82
CA ALA A 154 -7.01 -10.66 -10.78
C ALA A 154 -8.28 -9.91 -11.14
N ALA A 155 -8.50 -9.73 -12.43
CA ALA A 155 -9.68 -9.02 -12.90
C ALA A 155 -10.87 -9.96 -13.06
N LEU A 156 -12.05 -9.42 -12.86
CA LEU A 156 -13.26 -9.96 -13.47
C LEU A 156 -13.09 -10.17 -15.00
N ALA A 157 -12.18 -9.43 -15.63
CA ALA A 157 -11.91 -9.48 -17.07
C ALA A 157 -11.05 -10.64 -17.54
N ARG A 158 -10.72 -11.60 -16.70
CA ARG A 158 -10.11 -12.89 -17.08
C ARG A 158 -8.73 -12.83 -17.75
N ASP A 159 -7.94 -11.76 -17.57
CA ASP A 159 -6.54 -11.79 -17.99
C ASP A 159 -5.68 -12.48 -16.92
N TYR A 160 -5.62 -13.81 -17.00
CA TYR A 160 -4.84 -14.63 -16.07
C TYR A 160 -3.32 -14.50 -16.27
N LYS A 161 -2.86 -13.83 -17.33
CA LYS A 161 -1.42 -13.78 -17.66
C LYS A 161 -0.63 -12.77 -16.88
N SER A 162 -1.29 -11.70 -16.41
CA SER A 162 -0.63 -10.62 -15.67
C SER A 162 -1.11 -10.48 -14.21
N SER A 163 -2.11 -11.27 -13.81
CA SER A 163 -2.63 -11.25 -12.44
C SER A 163 -1.70 -12.00 -11.49
N THR A 164 -1.37 -11.38 -10.37
CA THR A 164 -0.47 -11.94 -9.35
C THR A 164 -1.09 -11.94 -7.94
N CYS A 165 -2.32 -11.50 -7.80
CA CYS A 165 -3.11 -11.61 -6.57
C CYS A 165 -4.60 -11.45 -6.88
N GLY A 166 -5.45 -11.67 -5.88
CA GLY A 166 -6.90 -11.62 -5.99
C GLY A 166 -7.54 -12.99 -5.82
N GLU A 167 -8.82 -13.08 -6.04
CA GLU A 167 -9.57 -14.33 -5.90
C GLU A 167 -9.03 -15.43 -6.85
N GLY A 168 -8.60 -16.54 -6.26
CA GLY A 168 -8.02 -17.67 -7.00
C GLY A 168 -6.55 -17.49 -7.42
N PHE A 169 -5.86 -16.46 -6.94
CA PHE A 169 -4.46 -16.16 -7.28
C PHE A 169 -3.60 -15.98 -6.02
N ASP A 170 -3.20 -17.10 -5.43
CA ASP A 170 -2.27 -17.10 -4.31
C ASP A 170 -0.83 -17.27 -4.80
N LEU A 171 0.10 -16.57 -4.15
CA LEU A 171 1.52 -16.73 -4.42
C LEU A 171 2.11 -17.82 -3.51
N ASN A 172 2.93 -18.69 -4.08
CA ASN A 172 3.73 -19.65 -3.34
C ASN A 172 4.99 -19.01 -2.74
N ASP A 173 5.33 -17.80 -3.17
CA ASP A 173 6.45 -16.98 -2.72
C ASP A 173 6.01 -15.51 -2.61
N LEU A 174 6.59 -14.78 -1.68
CA LEU A 174 6.30 -13.36 -1.45
C LEU A 174 7.37 -12.41 -2.00
N ASN A 175 8.32 -12.90 -2.77
CA ASN A 175 9.24 -12.03 -3.50
C ASN A 175 8.52 -11.28 -4.62
N LEU A 176 9.07 -10.13 -5.04
CA LEU A 176 8.58 -9.44 -6.22
C LEU A 176 8.69 -10.36 -7.45
N THR A 177 7.60 -10.50 -8.18
CA THR A 177 7.50 -11.43 -9.30
C THR A 177 8.26 -10.96 -10.54
N GLY A 178 8.63 -11.89 -11.43
CA GLY A 178 9.32 -11.59 -12.67
C GLY A 178 10.70 -10.97 -12.47
N ALA A 179 11.07 -10.02 -13.31
CA ALA A 179 12.36 -9.33 -13.28
C ALA A 179 12.37 -8.07 -12.39
N GLN A 180 11.33 -7.82 -11.58
CA GLN A 180 11.19 -6.58 -10.82
C GLN A 180 12.34 -6.33 -9.83
N SER A 181 12.76 -7.35 -9.06
CA SER A 181 13.89 -7.20 -8.14
C SER A 181 15.20 -6.89 -8.87
N GLN A 182 15.41 -7.47 -10.06
CA GLN A 182 16.57 -7.17 -10.89
C GLN A 182 16.51 -5.72 -11.39
N LEU A 183 15.36 -5.27 -11.89
CA LEU A 183 15.14 -3.88 -12.32
C LEU A 183 15.50 -2.90 -11.20
N ILE A 184 14.97 -3.11 -9.99
CA ILE A 184 15.23 -2.24 -8.83
C ILE A 184 16.73 -2.17 -8.53
N ARG A 185 17.43 -3.31 -8.52
CA ARG A 185 18.86 -3.37 -8.23
C ARG A 185 19.71 -2.70 -9.30
N GLU A 186 19.38 -2.88 -10.57
CA GLU A 186 20.14 -2.25 -11.65
C GLU A 186 19.93 -0.72 -11.66
N VAL A 187 18.71 -0.24 -11.40
CA VAL A 187 18.45 1.19 -11.22
C VAL A 187 19.19 1.74 -10.00
N TYR A 188 19.17 1.03 -8.86
CA TYR A 188 19.91 1.43 -7.66
C TYR A 188 21.43 1.57 -7.92
N ARG A 189 22.01 0.68 -8.74
CA ARG A 189 23.46 0.73 -9.09
C ARG A 189 23.88 1.96 -9.88
N THR A 190 22.94 2.72 -10.43
CA THR A 190 23.24 4.00 -11.10
C THR A 190 23.72 5.08 -10.13
N GLY A 191 23.45 4.93 -8.82
CA GLY A 191 23.71 5.95 -7.82
C GLY A 191 22.62 7.02 -7.74
N THR A 192 21.64 7.02 -8.65
CA THR A 192 20.48 7.92 -8.59
C THR A 192 19.61 7.54 -7.38
N PRO A 193 19.16 8.49 -6.53
CA PRO A 193 18.26 8.20 -5.45
C PRO A 193 16.98 7.52 -5.93
N VAL A 194 16.62 6.38 -5.33
CA VAL A 194 15.47 5.55 -5.75
C VAL A 194 14.35 5.62 -4.72
N ILE A 195 13.16 5.96 -5.17
CA ILE A 195 11.91 5.86 -4.42
C ILE A 195 11.15 4.65 -4.96
N LEU A 196 10.87 3.66 -4.12
CA LEU A 196 10.04 2.52 -4.49
C LEU A 196 8.59 2.74 -4.05
N VAL A 197 7.67 2.68 -4.99
CA VAL A 197 6.22 2.67 -4.73
C VAL A 197 5.70 1.27 -5.02
N LEU A 198 5.28 0.57 -3.98
CA LEU A 198 4.66 -0.75 -4.08
C LEU A 198 3.16 -0.60 -4.33
N VAL A 199 2.72 -1.02 -5.50
CA VAL A 199 1.31 -1.14 -5.86
C VAL A 199 0.91 -2.59 -5.64
N THR A 200 0.16 -2.87 -4.56
CA THR A 200 -0.08 -4.26 -4.14
C THR A 200 -1.29 -4.43 -3.24
N GLY A 201 -1.89 -5.61 -3.25
CA GLY A 201 -2.92 -6.03 -2.28
C GLY A 201 -2.40 -7.00 -1.22
N LYS A 202 -1.09 -7.27 -1.17
CA LYS A 202 -0.46 -8.23 -0.25
C LYS A 202 0.94 -7.76 0.16
N PRO A 203 1.53 -8.31 1.26
CA PRO A 203 2.90 -8.02 1.62
C PRO A 203 3.88 -8.65 0.62
N PHE A 204 5.04 -8.02 0.48
CA PHE A 204 6.19 -8.56 -0.23
C PHE A 204 7.40 -8.70 0.70
N VAL A 205 8.29 -9.63 0.38
CA VAL A 205 9.62 -9.72 0.96
C VAL A 205 10.48 -8.64 0.29
N ILE A 206 10.73 -7.56 1.02
CA ILE A 206 11.47 -6.37 0.54
C ILE A 206 12.60 -5.99 1.51
N GLU A 207 13.25 -6.99 2.10
CA GLU A 207 14.32 -6.72 3.07
C GLU A 207 15.53 -6.06 2.42
N TRP A 208 15.87 -6.48 1.19
CA TRP A 208 16.95 -5.82 0.44
C TRP A 208 16.60 -4.37 0.13
N GLU A 209 15.40 -4.09 -0.34
CA GLU A 209 14.90 -2.75 -0.66
C GLU A 209 14.90 -1.85 0.60
N LYS A 210 14.44 -2.38 1.73
CA LYS A 210 14.50 -1.69 3.02
C LYS A 210 15.91 -1.26 3.40
N ASN A 211 16.89 -2.13 3.17
CA ASN A 211 18.27 -1.88 3.58
C ASN A 211 19.02 -0.94 2.63
N ASN A 212 18.61 -0.83 1.36
CA ASN A 212 19.36 -0.14 0.33
C ASN A 212 18.68 1.12 -0.22
N LEU A 213 17.35 1.13 -0.32
CA LEU A 213 16.64 2.27 -0.92
C LEU A 213 16.35 3.35 0.13
N PRO A 214 16.49 4.65 -0.21
CA PRO A 214 16.24 5.75 0.71
C PRO A 214 14.76 5.98 1.01
N ALA A 215 13.83 5.64 0.10
CA ALA A 215 12.39 5.83 0.34
C ALA A 215 11.56 4.68 -0.23
N ILE A 216 10.53 4.27 0.53
CA ILE A 216 9.59 3.21 0.16
C ILE A 216 8.19 3.60 0.59
N LEU A 217 7.23 3.49 -0.34
CA LEU A 217 5.79 3.67 -0.08
C LEU A 217 5.01 2.43 -0.49
N VAL A 218 3.85 2.23 0.13
CA VAL A 218 2.82 1.27 -0.30
C VAL A 218 1.58 2.05 -0.68
N GLN A 219 1.17 1.96 -1.94
CA GLN A 219 0.02 2.69 -2.46
C GLN A 219 -1.24 1.82 -2.56
N TRP A 220 -1.13 0.51 -2.38
CA TRP A 220 -2.21 -0.46 -2.59
C TRP A 220 -2.74 -0.42 -4.03
N TYR A 221 -4.01 -0.80 -4.23
CA TYR A 221 -4.75 -0.63 -5.47
C TYR A 221 -5.66 0.59 -5.35
N ALA A 222 -5.07 1.76 -5.51
CA ALA A 222 -5.75 3.03 -5.23
C ALA A 222 -6.75 3.48 -6.33
N GLY A 223 -6.88 2.69 -7.41
CA GLY A 223 -7.93 2.87 -8.41
C GLY A 223 -7.77 4.14 -9.25
N GLU A 224 -8.91 4.74 -9.63
CA GLU A 224 -8.98 5.82 -10.62
C GLU A 224 -8.18 7.07 -10.25
N GLN A 225 -7.97 7.34 -8.97
CA GLN A 225 -7.24 8.52 -8.48
C GLN A 225 -5.80 8.21 -8.04
N ALA A 226 -5.30 7.00 -8.30
CA ALA A 226 -3.98 6.55 -7.88
C ALA A 226 -2.85 7.51 -8.30
N GLY A 227 -2.87 7.96 -9.55
CA GLY A 227 -1.85 8.87 -10.08
C GLY A 227 -1.86 10.25 -9.44
N ASN A 228 -3.05 10.83 -9.25
CA ASN A 228 -3.16 12.12 -8.56
C ASN A 228 -2.72 12.01 -7.10
N SER A 229 -3.15 10.95 -6.42
CA SER A 229 -2.80 10.71 -5.02
C SER A 229 -1.30 10.55 -4.82
N ILE A 230 -0.67 9.65 -5.58
CA ILE A 230 0.77 9.43 -5.38
C ILE A 230 1.61 10.66 -5.76
N ALA A 231 1.20 11.43 -6.78
CA ALA A 231 1.86 12.67 -7.12
C ALA A 231 1.77 13.70 -5.99
N ASP A 232 0.58 13.90 -5.43
CA ASP A 232 0.38 14.83 -4.30
C ASP A 232 1.19 14.43 -3.08
N ILE A 233 1.32 13.13 -2.80
CA ILE A 233 2.16 12.62 -1.71
C ILE A 233 3.65 12.83 -2.04
N LEU A 234 4.13 12.41 -3.21
CA LEU A 234 5.54 12.55 -3.58
C LEU A 234 6.03 14.01 -3.51
N PHE A 235 5.16 14.96 -3.81
CA PHE A 235 5.50 16.40 -3.82
C PHE A 235 4.98 17.18 -2.59
N GLY A 236 4.46 16.49 -1.56
CA GLY A 236 4.16 17.08 -0.24
C GLY A 236 2.86 17.87 -0.13
N GLU A 237 1.98 17.84 -1.15
CA GLU A 237 0.64 18.42 -1.02
C GLU A 237 -0.26 17.61 -0.08
N VAL A 238 0.02 16.31 0.01
CA VAL A 238 -0.61 15.39 0.93
C VAL A 238 0.47 14.74 1.79
N VAL A 239 0.29 14.79 3.10
CA VAL A 239 1.16 14.09 4.05
C VAL A 239 0.68 12.64 4.18
N PRO A 240 1.56 11.64 3.96
CA PRO A 240 1.17 10.24 4.10
C PRO A 240 0.74 9.95 5.54
N SER A 241 -0.45 9.36 5.70
CA SER A 241 -1.06 9.06 6.99
C SER A 241 -1.46 7.60 7.17
N GLY A 242 -1.40 6.81 6.10
CA GLY A 242 -1.76 5.40 6.11
C GLY A 242 -0.91 4.58 7.08
N ARG A 243 -1.49 3.46 7.55
CA ARG A 243 -0.80 2.49 8.40
C ARG A 243 -1.00 1.09 7.83
N LEU A 244 0.02 0.25 7.97
CA LEU A 244 -0.07 -1.15 7.52
C LEU A 244 -1.19 -1.88 8.23
N THR A 245 -2.02 -2.57 7.46
CA THR A 245 -3.12 -3.41 7.95
C THR A 245 -2.72 -4.87 8.15
N PHE A 246 -1.46 -5.19 7.88
CA PHE A 246 -0.81 -6.49 8.13
C PHE A 246 0.70 -6.31 8.23
N SER A 247 1.40 -7.28 8.81
CA SER A 247 2.85 -7.25 8.90
C SER A 247 3.51 -7.68 7.58
N PHE A 248 4.61 -7.03 7.21
CA PHE A 248 5.49 -7.47 6.13
C PHE A 248 6.51 -8.48 6.68
N PRO A 249 6.63 -9.68 6.10
CA PRO A 249 7.61 -10.68 6.52
C PRO A 249 9.01 -10.37 6.01
N ARG A 250 10.03 -10.97 6.63
CA ARG A 250 11.42 -10.93 6.13
C ARG A 250 11.67 -11.95 5.03
N SER A 251 10.92 -13.05 5.06
CA SER A 251 10.97 -14.13 4.06
C SER A 251 9.61 -14.82 4.00
N THR A 252 9.37 -15.61 2.96
CA THR A 252 8.17 -16.45 2.87
C THR A 252 8.10 -17.46 4.02
N GLY A 253 9.24 -18.01 4.43
CA GLY A 253 9.34 -18.92 5.58
C GLY A 253 9.07 -18.27 6.94
N HIS A 254 8.97 -16.93 7.01
CA HIS A 254 8.65 -16.21 8.24
C HIS A 254 7.13 -16.21 8.56
N LEU A 255 6.31 -16.73 7.67
CA LEU A 255 4.86 -16.82 7.92
C LEU A 255 4.51 -17.95 8.88
N PRO A 256 3.50 -17.74 9.76
CA PRO A 256 2.75 -16.51 10.00
C PRO A 256 3.57 -15.50 10.84
N VAL A 257 3.53 -14.21 10.46
CA VAL A 257 4.23 -13.13 11.17
C VAL A 257 3.22 -12.25 11.91
N TYR A 258 3.09 -12.50 13.21
CA TYR A 258 2.17 -11.76 14.06
C TYR A 258 2.83 -10.53 14.68
N TYR A 259 2.11 -9.41 14.78
CA TYR A 259 2.60 -8.21 15.45
C TYR A 259 2.57 -8.32 16.99
N ASN A 260 1.73 -9.20 17.52
CA ASN A 260 1.43 -9.37 18.93
C ASN A 260 2.11 -10.59 19.58
N TYR A 261 3.25 -11.02 19.05
CA TYR A 261 4.08 -12.01 19.73
C TYR A 261 4.43 -11.56 21.14
N LEU A 262 4.21 -12.42 22.12
CA LEU A 262 4.56 -12.12 23.48
C LEU A 262 6.08 -12.27 23.70
N PRO A 263 6.73 -11.38 24.45
CA PRO A 263 8.17 -11.47 24.76
C PRO A 263 8.56 -12.75 25.51
N SER A 264 7.60 -13.41 26.13
CA SER A 264 7.76 -14.69 26.83
C SER A 264 7.88 -15.90 25.90
N ASP A 265 7.48 -15.76 24.65
CA ASP A 265 7.58 -16.84 23.67
C ASP A 265 9.05 -17.04 23.29
N ARG A 266 9.74 -17.88 24.08
CA ARG A 266 11.11 -18.35 23.96
C ARG A 266 12.23 -17.35 24.21
N GLY A 267 12.00 -16.05 24.27
CA GLY A 267 12.96 -15.01 24.68
C GLY A 267 14.09 -14.72 23.68
N PHE A 268 13.98 -15.14 22.41
CA PHE A 268 15.05 -15.00 21.41
C PHE A 268 15.04 -13.66 20.67
N TYR A 269 14.03 -12.82 20.86
CA TYR A 269 13.93 -11.49 20.26
C TYR A 269 15.10 -10.55 20.60
N LYS A 270 15.83 -10.83 21.70
CA LYS A 270 17.00 -10.04 22.12
C LYS A 270 18.25 -10.36 21.31
N ASN A 271 18.33 -11.60 20.77
CA ASN A 271 19.48 -12.09 20.02
C ASN A 271 19.01 -12.66 18.68
N PRO A 272 18.69 -11.79 17.72
CA PRO A 272 18.24 -12.22 16.41
C PRO A 272 19.30 -13.03 15.70
N GLY A 273 18.90 -14.03 14.93
CA GLY A 273 19.79 -14.82 14.10
C GLY A 273 20.44 -14.00 12.98
N SER A 274 21.66 -14.35 12.64
CA SER A 274 22.42 -13.83 11.50
C SER A 274 23.24 -14.96 10.88
N TYR A 275 23.91 -14.69 9.75
CA TYR A 275 24.81 -15.68 9.14
C TYR A 275 26.03 -16.02 10.02
N ASP A 276 26.50 -15.05 10.82
CA ASP A 276 27.61 -15.25 11.74
C ASP A 276 27.17 -15.91 13.06
N SER A 277 25.90 -15.72 13.42
CA SER A 277 25.29 -16.28 14.62
C SER A 277 23.86 -16.73 14.32
N PRO A 278 23.64 -17.99 13.91
CA PRO A 278 22.39 -18.43 13.30
C PRO A 278 21.09 -18.17 14.08
N GLY A 279 21.15 -18.15 15.41
CA GLY A 279 19.95 -17.96 16.23
C GLY A 279 19.10 -19.21 16.39
N ARG A 280 17.92 -19.08 16.98
CA ARG A 280 17.05 -20.22 17.33
C ARG A 280 15.64 -20.17 16.75
N ASP A 281 14.98 -19.00 16.73
CA ASP A 281 13.60 -18.91 16.23
C ASP A 281 13.56 -18.99 14.71
N TYR A 282 14.24 -18.05 14.07
CA TYR A 282 14.49 -18.07 12.63
C TYR A 282 15.98 -18.04 12.42
N VAL A 283 16.52 -19.16 11.94
CA VAL A 283 17.93 -19.28 11.62
C VAL A 283 18.29 -18.23 10.57
N PHE A 284 19.35 -17.46 10.83
CA PHE A 284 19.84 -16.36 9.99
C PHE A 284 18.95 -15.12 9.88
N SER A 285 17.88 -15.01 10.68
CA SER A 285 16.95 -13.89 10.60
C SER A 285 16.45 -13.46 11.97
N ALA A 286 16.04 -12.20 12.09
CA ALA A 286 15.31 -11.74 13.25
C ALA A 286 13.88 -12.32 13.26
N PRO A 287 13.32 -12.64 14.44
CA PRO A 287 11.96 -13.14 14.56
C PRO A 287 10.90 -12.04 14.37
N SER A 288 11.29 -10.77 14.48
CA SER A 288 10.38 -9.65 14.30
C SER A 288 10.03 -9.42 12.84
N ALA A 289 8.82 -8.92 12.56
CA ALA A 289 8.40 -8.51 11.23
C ALA A 289 9.40 -7.51 10.60
N LEU A 290 9.46 -7.50 9.27
CA LEU A 290 10.21 -6.46 8.55
C LEU A 290 9.58 -5.08 8.79
N TYR A 291 8.25 -5.01 8.67
CA TYR A 291 7.41 -3.90 9.10
C TYR A 291 6.17 -4.48 9.77
N SER A 292 5.87 -4.05 10.98
CA SER A 292 4.76 -4.59 11.77
C SER A 292 3.42 -3.97 11.34
N PHE A 293 2.32 -4.68 11.60
CA PHE A 293 0.98 -4.10 11.59
C PHE A 293 0.95 -2.74 12.29
N GLY A 294 0.25 -1.78 11.74
CA GLY A 294 0.14 -0.42 12.26
C GLY A 294 1.33 0.49 11.96
N TYR A 295 2.40 -0.03 11.33
CA TYR A 295 3.55 0.77 10.96
C TYR A 295 3.22 1.75 9.82
N GLY A 296 3.81 2.94 9.90
CA GLY A 296 3.78 3.97 8.87
C GLY A 296 4.46 5.23 9.40
N LEU A 297 5.15 5.93 8.51
CA LEU A 297 5.81 7.20 8.78
C LEU A 297 4.94 8.36 8.28
N SER A 298 5.34 9.56 8.64
CA SER A 298 4.81 10.83 8.13
C SER A 298 5.96 11.71 7.69
N TYR A 299 5.68 12.84 7.04
CA TYR A 299 6.71 13.85 6.75
C TYR A 299 7.07 14.69 7.97
N THR A 300 6.28 14.57 9.02
CA THR A 300 6.56 15.19 10.31
C THR A 300 6.72 14.13 11.40
N SER A 301 7.34 14.50 12.50
CA SER A 301 7.48 13.65 13.68
C SER A 301 6.55 14.12 14.79
N PHE A 302 6.03 13.16 15.57
CA PHE A 302 5.17 13.43 16.73
C PHE A 302 5.89 13.02 17.99
N VAL A 303 6.01 13.94 18.94
CA VAL A 303 6.60 13.65 20.24
C VAL A 303 5.49 13.65 21.29
N TYR A 304 5.23 12.49 21.87
CA TYR A 304 4.27 12.32 22.96
C TYR A 304 4.97 12.50 24.29
N LYS A 305 4.45 13.38 25.14
CA LYS A 305 5.00 13.67 26.49
C LYS A 305 3.88 13.69 27.52
N ASN A 306 4.27 13.54 28.79
CA ASN A 306 3.40 13.76 29.94
C ASN A 306 2.11 12.92 29.87
N LEU A 307 2.22 11.63 29.53
CA LEU A 307 1.08 10.72 29.63
C LEU A 307 0.65 10.64 31.10
N SER A 308 -0.60 10.97 31.37
CA SER A 308 -1.20 10.86 32.68
C SER A 308 -2.62 10.32 32.57
N THR A 309 -3.09 9.72 33.64
CA THR A 309 -4.47 9.28 33.79
C THR A 309 -5.15 10.08 34.90
N ASP A 310 -6.46 10.20 34.82
CA ASP A 310 -7.28 10.93 35.79
C ASP A 310 -7.34 10.25 37.16
N LYS A 311 -6.99 8.95 37.23
CA LYS A 311 -6.94 8.13 38.46
C LYS A 311 -5.72 7.21 38.44
N ASP A 312 -5.25 6.81 39.61
CA ASP A 312 -4.20 5.80 39.78
C ASP A 312 -4.73 4.36 39.75
N LYS A 313 -6.00 4.17 40.03
CA LYS A 313 -6.69 2.86 40.06
C LYS A 313 -8.06 2.97 39.43
N TYR A 314 -8.45 1.93 38.72
CA TYR A 314 -9.73 1.84 38.03
C TYR A 314 -10.44 0.55 38.40
N GLU A 315 -11.78 0.60 38.49
CA GLU A 315 -12.63 -0.55 38.57
C GLU A 315 -13.00 -1.06 37.16
N LEU A 316 -13.52 -2.29 37.09
CA LEU A 316 -13.75 -2.97 35.79
C LEU A 316 -14.64 -2.19 34.82
N ASN A 317 -15.55 -1.35 35.32
CA ASN A 317 -16.51 -0.58 34.50
C ASN A 317 -16.19 0.93 34.46
N ASP A 318 -15.04 1.34 34.95
CA ASP A 318 -14.63 2.73 34.89
C ASP A 318 -14.25 3.17 33.49
N THR A 319 -14.52 4.41 33.16
CA THR A 319 -13.94 5.06 31.98
C THR A 319 -12.58 5.61 32.34
N ILE A 320 -11.58 5.29 31.54
CA ILE A 320 -10.21 5.80 31.69
C ILE A 320 -10.05 7.08 30.85
N HIS A 321 -9.73 8.18 31.51
CA HIS A 321 -9.34 9.42 30.81
C HIS A 321 -7.82 9.52 30.80
N ALA A 322 -7.23 9.36 29.62
CA ALA A 322 -5.79 9.50 29.43
C ALA A 322 -5.50 10.82 28.69
N LEU A 323 -4.57 11.59 29.23
CA LEU A 323 -4.11 12.85 28.65
C LEU A 323 -2.64 12.74 28.27
N SER A 324 -2.30 13.22 27.09
CA SER A 324 -0.91 13.34 26.65
C SER A 324 -0.71 14.65 25.88
N LEU A 325 0.46 15.22 25.99
CA LEU A 325 0.88 16.37 25.20
C LEU A 325 1.59 15.88 23.94
N ILE A 326 1.13 16.37 22.77
CA ILE A 326 1.72 16.06 21.48
C ILE A 326 2.37 17.31 20.91
N HIS A 327 3.66 17.21 20.55
CA HIS A 327 4.36 18.20 19.74
C HIS A 327 4.54 17.68 18.33
N ILE A 328 4.29 18.54 17.35
CA ILE A 328 4.41 18.28 15.92
C ILE A 328 5.57 19.10 15.36
#